data_f3518d0567c205e7d8c5d34a3659d47f
#
_entry.id   f3518d0567c205e7d8c5d34a3659d47f
#
_cell.length_a   1.000
_cell.length_b   1.000
_cell.length_c   1.000
_cell.angle_alpha   90.00
_cell.angle_beta   90.00
_cell.angle_gamma   90.00
#
_symmetry.space_group_name_H-M   'P 1'
#
loop_
_entity.id
_entity.type
_entity.pdbx_description
1 polymer ?
#
loop_
_entity_poly.entity_id
_entity_poly.type
_entity_poly.pdbx_seq_one_letter_code
_entity_poly.pdbx_strand_id
1 'polypeptide(L)'
;DIRLKYRQNKRWSYALGYRSILDYTISSDIENKSRLYFDAYYSKKIKRYFVDVRNRILNQSNFNSSKQVFRQKFKLSYNIRKTKLEPSIAIEMFYDLDDAFYKIRNTLALSYPLHKKIDFSLGLKTENQFNANQPITLYIFEPKISYRF
;
A
#
# COMPACT_ATOMS: atom_id res chain seq x y z
N ASP A 1 -2.71 -4.05 -13.59
CA ASP A 1 -1.80 -4.53 -12.54
C ASP A 1 -1.83 -6.06 -12.54
N ILE A 2 -0.69 -6.68 -12.86
CA ILE A 2 -0.50 -8.13 -12.83
C ILE A 2 0.46 -8.43 -11.69
N ARG A 3 0.12 -9.42 -10.84
CA ARG A 3 0.94 -9.76 -9.68
C ARG A 3 0.95 -11.28 -9.45
N LEU A 4 2.14 -11.82 -9.38
CA LEU A 4 2.39 -13.19 -8.94
C LEU A 4 2.79 -13.19 -7.47
N LYS A 5 2.15 -14.01 -6.65
CA LYS A 5 2.44 -14.11 -5.22
C LYS A 5 2.82 -15.54 -4.86
N TYR A 6 3.97 -15.69 -4.22
CA TYR A 6 4.48 -16.94 -3.67
C TYR A 6 4.43 -16.92 -2.15
N ARG A 7 3.85 -17.94 -1.53
CA ARG A 7 3.83 -18.12 -0.07
C ARG A 7 4.88 -19.15 0.31
N GLN A 8 5.94 -18.70 0.97
CA GLN A 8 6.99 -19.58 1.47
C GLN A 8 6.54 -20.36 2.71
N ASN A 9 5.85 -19.69 3.65
CA ASN A 9 5.33 -20.31 4.87
C ASN A 9 4.16 -19.49 5.45
N LYS A 10 3.70 -19.84 6.68
CA LYS A 10 2.59 -19.13 7.34
C LYS A 10 2.85 -17.65 7.63
N ARG A 11 4.12 -17.22 7.64
CA ARG A 11 4.53 -15.85 8.01
C ARG A 11 5.07 -15.06 6.82
N TRP A 12 5.80 -15.70 5.90
CA TRP A 12 6.50 -15.05 4.81
C TRP A 12 5.85 -15.32 3.47
N SER A 13 5.69 -14.28 2.68
CA SER A 13 5.30 -14.37 1.27
C SER A 13 5.95 -13.26 0.47
N TYR A 14 6.18 -13.53 -0.81
CA TYR A 14 6.81 -12.64 -1.76
C TYR A 14 5.88 -12.40 -2.94
N ALA A 15 6.00 -11.26 -3.58
CA ALA A 15 5.27 -11.01 -4.81
C ALA A 15 6.11 -10.21 -5.79
N LEU A 16 6.00 -10.56 -7.05
CA LEU A 16 6.50 -9.79 -8.18
C LEU A 16 5.29 -9.23 -8.93
N GLY A 17 5.32 -7.97 -9.30
CA GLY A 17 4.20 -7.38 -10.01
C GLY A 17 4.61 -6.29 -10.98
N TYR A 18 3.79 -6.15 -12.00
CA TYR A 18 3.89 -5.11 -13.02
C TYR A 18 2.60 -4.32 -13.08
N ARG A 19 2.72 -3.00 -13.17
CA ARG A 19 1.58 -2.08 -13.31
C ARG A 19 1.85 -1.07 -14.40
N SER A 20 0.97 -0.98 -15.37
CA SER A 20 0.88 0.15 -16.30
C SER A 20 -0.12 1.17 -15.77
N ILE A 21 0.21 2.45 -15.84
CA ILE A 21 -0.61 3.57 -15.38
C ILE A 21 -0.66 4.55 -16.54
N LEU A 22 -1.86 4.86 -16.98
CA LEU A 22 -2.14 5.96 -17.88
C LEU A 22 -2.52 7.17 -17.03
N ASP A 23 -1.70 8.19 -17.07
CA ASP A 23 -1.91 9.42 -16.30
C ASP A 23 -2.32 10.52 -17.28
N TYR A 24 -3.47 11.12 -17.03
CA TYR A 24 -3.99 12.20 -17.86
C TYR A 24 -3.60 13.53 -17.22
N THR A 25 -2.71 14.25 -17.88
CA THR A 25 -2.33 15.59 -17.44
C THR A 25 -3.35 16.61 -17.94
N ILE A 26 -3.52 17.71 -17.22
CA ILE A 26 -4.45 18.80 -17.58
C ILE A 26 -4.14 19.38 -18.99
N SER A 27 -2.92 19.24 -19.48
CA SER A 27 -2.46 19.64 -20.82
C SER A 27 -2.87 18.68 -21.94
N SER A 28 -3.73 17.69 -21.68
CA SER A 28 -4.15 16.64 -22.64
C SER A 28 -3.07 15.64 -23.06
N ASP A 29 -1.89 15.69 -22.46
CA ASP A 29 -0.84 14.72 -22.73
C ASP A 29 -1.07 13.44 -21.89
N ILE A 30 -1.06 12.30 -22.58
CA ILE A 30 -1.18 10.99 -21.95
C ILE A 30 0.23 10.53 -21.58
N GLU A 31 0.55 10.55 -20.29
CA GLU A 31 1.76 9.93 -19.79
C GLU A 31 1.54 8.45 -19.47
N ASN A 32 2.28 7.58 -20.15
CA ASN A 32 2.31 6.18 -19.83
C ASN A 32 3.46 5.91 -18.85
N LYS A 33 3.10 5.52 -17.63
CA LYS A 33 4.05 5.15 -16.56
C LYS A 33 3.98 3.65 -16.34
N SER A 34 5.13 3.01 -16.27
CA SER A 34 5.22 1.60 -15.90
C SER A 34 5.89 1.44 -14.55
N ARG A 35 5.45 0.44 -13.78
CA ARG A 35 6.04 0.09 -12.49
C ARG A 35 6.28 -1.41 -12.42
N LEU A 36 7.53 -1.78 -12.26
CA LEU A 36 7.92 -3.12 -11.86
C LEU A 36 8.20 -3.08 -10.35
N TYR A 37 7.66 -4.04 -9.58
CA TYR A 37 7.88 -4.06 -8.13
C TYR A 37 8.05 -5.47 -7.58
N PHE A 38 8.83 -5.56 -6.53
CA PHE A 38 8.99 -6.74 -5.70
C PHE A 38 8.56 -6.43 -4.27
N ASP A 39 7.72 -7.30 -3.71
CA ASP A 39 7.22 -7.23 -2.34
C ASP A 39 7.72 -8.40 -1.50
N ALA A 40 8.18 -8.10 -0.29
CA ALA A 40 8.36 -9.07 0.78
C ALA A 40 7.36 -8.76 1.90
N TYR A 41 6.54 -9.74 2.24
CA TYR A 41 5.55 -9.64 3.31
C TYR A 41 5.93 -10.52 4.49
N TYR A 42 5.79 -9.96 5.68
CA TYR A 42 5.81 -10.70 6.92
C TYR A 42 4.49 -10.46 7.66
N SER A 43 3.82 -11.54 8.10
CA SER A 43 2.56 -11.47 8.83
C SER A 43 2.61 -12.37 10.05
N LYS A 44 2.21 -11.85 11.21
CA LYS A 44 2.16 -12.62 12.46
C LYS A 44 0.88 -12.29 13.22
N LYS A 45 0.17 -13.34 13.62
CA LYS A 45 -0.95 -13.24 14.55
C LYS A 45 -0.46 -13.44 15.97
N ILE A 46 -0.80 -12.50 16.86
CA ILE A 46 -0.49 -12.54 18.30
C ILE A 46 -1.82 -12.34 19.02
N LYS A 47 -2.41 -13.44 19.52
CA LYS A 47 -3.77 -13.43 20.13
C LYS A 47 -4.79 -12.82 19.17
N ARG A 48 -5.23 -11.57 19.39
CA ARG A 48 -6.20 -10.83 18.58
C ARG A 48 -5.58 -9.80 17.68
N TYR A 49 -4.27 -9.58 17.81
CA TYR A 49 -3.53 -8.64 16.98
C TYR A 49 -2.97 -9.35 15.75
N PHE A 50 -3.03 -8.65 14.61
CA PHE A 50 -2.32 -9.01 13.39
C PHE A 50 -1.30 -7.94 13.09
N VAL A 51 -0.06 -8.34 12.98
CA VAL A 51 1.06 -7.48 12.59
C VAL A 51 1.43 -7.86 11.17
N ASP A 52 1.38 -6.90 10.26
CA ASP A 52 1.81 -7.06 8.88
C ASP A 52 2.90 -6.05 8.58
N VAL A 53 3.99 -6.54 8.00
CA VAL A 53 5.08 -5.72 7.48
C VAL A 53 5.21 -6.02 5.99
N ARG A 54 5.30 -4.97 5.18
CA ARG A 54 5.60 -5.07 3.76
C ARG A 54 6.79 -4.20 3.42
N ASN A 55 7.79 -4.80 2.83
CA ASN A 55 8.89 -4.11 2.17
C ASN A 55 8.67 -4.23 0.66
N ARG A 56 8.73 -3.10 -0.04
CA ARG A 56 8.58 -3.03 -1.49
C ARG A 56 9.75 -2.27 -2.09
N ILE A 57 10.37 -2.84 -3.08
CA ILE A 57 11.25 -2.14 -4.01
C ILE A 57 10.48 -2.01 -5.31
N LEU A 58 10.41 -0.81 -5.86
CA LEU A 58 9.78 -0.57 -7.14
C LEU A 58 10.66 0.30 -8.03
N ASN A 59 10.67 -0.04 -9.29
CA ASN A 59 11.18 0.83 -10.35
C ASN A 59 9.97 1.39 -11.09
N GLN A 60 9.87 2.71 -11.13
CA GLN A 60 8.89 3.44 -11.91
C GLN A 60 9.62 4.12 -13.05
N SER A 61 9.25 3.81 -14.27
CA SER A 61 9.80 4.43 -15.47
C SER A 61 8.72 5.12 -16.28
N ASN A 62 9.07 6.30 -16.81
CA ASN A 62 8.39 7.03 -17.85
C ASN A 62 9.28 7.00 -19.09
N PHE A 63 8.85 7.59 -20.21
CA PHE A 63 9.67 7.69 -21.42
C PHE A 63 11.04 8.38 -21.18
N ASN A 64 11.13 9.32 -20.21
CA ASN A 64 12.30 10.19 -20.04
C ASN A 64 13.03 9.98 -18.71
N SER A 65 12.49 9.19 -17.77
CA SER A 65 13.10 9.03 -16.45
C SER A 65 12.76 7.68 -15.80
N SER A 66 13.67 7.22 -14.97
CA SER A 66 13.48 6.06 -14.13
C SER A 66 13.71 6.47 -12.68
N LYS A 67 12.82 6.05 -11.79
CA LYS A 67 12.90 6.33 -10.35
C LYS A 67 12.80 5.02 -9.56
N GLN A 68 13.76 4.79 -8.68
CA GLN A 68 13.74 3.66 -7.78
C GLN A 68 13.24 4.08 -6.40
N VAL A 69 12.25 3.39 -5.89
CA VAL A 69 11.62 3.71 -4.61
C VAL A 69 11.57 2.48 -3.73
N PHE A 70 12.07 2.61 -2.51
CA PHE A 70 11.83 1.67 -1.42
C PHE A 70 10.66 2.13 -0.58
N ARG A 71 9.73 1.20 -0.27
CA ARG A 71 8.55 1.48 0.55
C ARG A 71 8.45 0.45 1.66
N GLN A 72 8.37 0.93 2.88
CA GLN A 72 8.17 0.09 4.04
C GLN A 72 6.83 0.41 4.69
N LYS A 73 5.99 -0.61 4.90
CA LYS A 73 4.67 -0.47 5.52
C LYS A 73 4.57 -1.38 6.73
N PHE A 74 4.18 -0.79 7.84
CA PHE A 74 3.77 -1.50 9.06
C PHE A 74 2.28 -1.34 9.23
N LYS A 75 1.58 -2.44 9.48
CA LYS A 75 0.14 -2.44 9.78
C LYS A 75 -0.12 -3.26 11.03
N LEU A 76 -0.91 -2.72 11.94
CA LEU A 76 -1.45 -3.39 13.10
C LEU A 76 -2.97 -3.43 12.98
N SER A 77 -3.56 -4.62 13.01
CA SER A 77 -5.01 -4.83 13.07
C SER A 77 -5.41 -5.49 14.38
N TYR A 78 -6.61 -5.20 14.85
CA TYR A 78 -7.16 -5.77 16.07
C TYR A 78 -8.53 -6.40 15.82
N ASN A 79 -8.70 -7.68 16.16
CA ASN A 79 -9.97 -8.38 16.08
C ASN A 79 -10.77 -8.16 17.38
N ILE A 80 -11.83 -7.34 17.32
CA ILE A 80 -12.67 -7.02 18.47
C ILE A 80 -13.52 -8.25 18.81
N ARG A 81 -13.51 -8.62 20.09
CA ARG A 81 -14.27 -9.78 20.59
C ARG A 81 -15.77 -9.61 20.35
N LYS A 82 -16.43 -10.72 19.96
CA LYS A 82 -17.88 -10.80 19.71
C LYS A 82 -18.39 -9.88 18.60
N THR A 83 -17.51 -9.26 17.82
CA THR A 83 -17.87 -8.47 16.64
C THR A 83 -17.10 -8.97 15.42
N LYS A 84 -17.53 -8.56 14.25
CA LYS A 84 -16.79 -8.79 13.00
C LYS A 84 -15.95 -7.57 12.60
N LEU A 85 -15.93 -6.53 13.43
CA LEU A 85 -15.18 -5.31 13.18
C LEU A 85 -13.68 -5.52 13.42
N GLU A 86 -12.88 -5.06 12.49
CA GLU A 86 -11.42 -5.11 12.55
C GLU A 86 -10.83 -3.72 12.28
N PRO A 87 -10.61 -2.89 13.33
CA PRO A 87 -9.85 -1.66 13.19
C PRO A 87 -8.39 -1.96 12.89
N SER A 88 -7.76 -1.09 12.11
CA SER A 88 -6.34 -1.17 11.82
C SER A 88 -5.71 0.20 11.68
N ILE A 89 -4.43 0.28 12.07
CA ILE A 89 -3.56 1.43 11.81
C ILE A 89 -2.41 0.96 10.94
N ALA A 90 -1.94 1.82 10.06
CA ALA A 90 -0.74 1.55 9.29
C ALA A 90 0.07 2.82 9.05
N ILE A 91 1.39 2.64 9.02
CA ILE A 91 2.36 3.67 8.64
C ILE A 91 3.12 3.11 7.44
N GLU A 92 3.27 3.91 6.41
CA GLU A 92 4.03 3.58 5.21
C GLU A 92 5.02 4.70 4.91
N MET A 93 6.29 4.34 4.85
CA MET A 93 7.43 5.23 4.58
C MET A 93 7.91 5.01 3.15
N PHE A 94 8.31 6.09 2.49
CA PHE A 94 8.75 6.10 1.11
C PHE A 94 10.12 6.72 1.02
N TYR A 95 11.07 5.98 0.49
CA TYR A 95 12.43 6.37 0.27
C TYR A 95 12.73 6.35 -1.22
N ASP A 96 13.22 7.46 -1.74
CA ASP A 96 13.85 7.50 -3.03
C ASP A 96 15.27 6.97 -2.87
N LEU A 97 15.68 5.99 -3.67
CA LEU A 97 17.02 5.41 -3.53
C LEU A 97 18.12 6.35 -4.02
N ASP A 98 17.77 7.33 -4.86
CA ASP A 98 18.69 8.31 -5.42
C ASP A 98 18.77 9.60 -4.58
N ASP A 99 17.81 9.83 -3.67
CA ASP A 99 17.71 11.11 -2.95
C ASP A 99 17.59 10.91 -1.44
N ALA A 100 16.40 10.64 -0.92
CA ALA A 100 16.18 10.51 0.53
C ALA A 100 14.75 10.02 0.87
N PHE A 101 14.45 10.02 2.16
CA PHE A 101 13.11 9.89 2.69
C PHE A 101 12.26 11.10 2.26
N TYR A 102 11.19 10.86 1.50
CA TYR A 102 10.41 11.95 0.92
C TYR A 102 8.93 11.96 1.25
N LYS A 103 8.38 10.85 1.76
CA LYS A 103 6.95 10.78 2.07
C LYS A 103 6.64 9.79 3.17
N ILE A 104 5.69 10.14 4.03
CA ILE A 104 5.02 9.24 4.97
C ILE A 104 3.52 9.21 4.70
N ARG A 105 2.92 8.03 4.83
CA ARG A 105 1.48 7.82 4.76
C ARG A 105 1.00 7.13 6.02
N ASN A 106 0.09 7.79 6.75
CA ASN A 106 -0.63 7.16 7.85
C ASN A 106 -1.99 6.69 7.36
N THR A 107 -2.47 5.59 7.88
CA THR A 107 -3.79 5.04 7.53
C THR A 107 -4.49 4.57 8.79
N LEU A 108 -5.72 5.02 8.99
CA LEU A 108 -6.68 4.43 9.91
C LEU A 108 -7.73 3.72 9.07
N ALA A 109 -8.08 2.49 9.37
CA ALA A 109 -9.12 1.79 8.63
C ALA A 109 -9.95 0.90 9.56
N LEU A 110 -11.21 0.74 9.17
CA LEU A 110 -12.16 -0.16 9.80
C LEU A 110 -12.66 -1.12 8.75
N SER A 111 -12.48 -2.43 8.99
CA SER A 111 -12.94 -3.49 8.09
C SER A 111 -14.08 -4.27 8.71
N TYR A 112 -15.02 -4.68 7.86
CA TYR A 112 -16.17 -5.51 8.24
C TYR A 112 -16.46 -6.55 7.14
N PRO A 113 -16.46 -7.86 7.43
CA PRO A 113 -16.86 -8.88 6.48
C PRO A 113 -18.38 -8.88 6.32
N LEU A 114 -18.87 -8.39 5.19
CA LEU A 114 -20.29 -8.39 4.84
C LEU A 114 -20.78 -9.82 4.57
N HIS A 115 -19.97 -10.63 3.93
CA HIS A 115 -20.24 -12.02 3.57
C HIS A 115 -18.96 -12.85 3.67
N LYS A 116 -19.07 -14.21 3.57
CA LYS A 116 -17.89 -15.11 3.59
C LYS A 116 -16.83 -14.77 2.54
N LYS A 117 -17.23 -14.17 1.44
CA LYS A 117 -16.36 -13.79 0.31
C LYS A 117 -16.23 -12.28 0.10
N ILE A 118 -16.98 -11.45 0.84
CA ILE A 118 -17.03 -10.01 0.62
C ILE A 118 -16.63 -9.29 1.90
N ASP A 119 -15.57 -8.49 1.81
CA ASP A 119 -15.12 -7.60 2.87
C ASP A 119 -15.33 -6.14 2.45
N PHE A 120 -15.91 -5.34 3.33
CA PHE A 120 -15.98 -3.89 3.21
C PHE A 120 -14.98 -3.24 4.15
N SER A 121 -14.36 -2.17 3.72
CA SER A 121 -13.49 -1.38 4.59
C SER A 121 -13.59 0.10 4.27
N LEU A 122 -13.51 0.91 5.32
CA LEU A 122 -13.37 2.36 5.25
C LEU A 122 -11.99 2.74 5.75
N GLY A 123 -11.29 3.55 4.98
CA GLY A 123 -9.95 4.04 5.32
C GLY A 123 -9.89 5.56 5.27
N LEU A 124 -9.21 6.14 6.26
CA LEU A 124 -8.75 7.53 6.26
C LEU A 124 -7.23 7.50 6.16
N LYS A 125 -6.67 8.23 5.20
CA LYS A 125 -5.23 8.31 4.99
C LYS A 125 -4.78 9.77 5.03
N THR A 126 -3.61 9.99 5.59
CA THR A 126 -2.87 11.23 5.44
C THR A 126 -1.56 10.93 4.74
N GLU A 127 -1.21 11.69 3.72
CA GLU A 127 0.11 11.66 3.08
C GLU A 127 0.81 12.98 3.31
N ASN A 128 1.97 12.93 3.94
CA ASN A 128 2.83 14.09 4.14
C ASN A 128 4.07 13.92 3.28
N GLN A 129 4.33 14.91 2.42
CA GLN A 129 5.54 14.96 1.63
C GLN A 129 6.60 15.79 2.36
N PHE A 130 7.86 15.37 2.23
CA PHE A 130 9.04 16.03 2.76
C PHE A 130 10.02 16.26 1.62
N ASN A 131 10.97 17.13 1.80
CA ASN A 131 12.01 17.40 0.81
C ASN A 131 11.48 17.78 -0.59
N ALA A 132 10.35 18.47 -0.64
CA ALA A 132 9.81 19.06 -1.85
C ALA A 132 9.83 20.58 -1.72
N ASN A 133 9.99 21.30 -2.84
CA ASN A 133 9.94 22.77 -2.86
C ASN A 133 8.62 23.33 -2.29
N GLN A 134 7.55 22.54 -2.40
CA GLN A 134 6.24 22.81 -1.80
C GLN A 134 5.71 21.53 -1.17
N PRO A 135 5.96 21.28 0.13
CA PRO A 135 5.46 20.09 0.82
C PRO A 135 3.92 20.12 0.90
N ILE A 136 3.29 19.03 0.46
CA ILE A 136 1.84 18.91 0.43
C ILE A 136 1.40 17.84 1.43
N THR A 137 0.32 18.14 2.16
CA THR A 137 -0.42 17.16 2.96
C THR A 137 -1.72 16.82 2.24
N LEU A 138 -1.93 15.54 1.92
CA LEU A 138 -3.16 15.03 1.32
C LEU A 138 -3.97 14.25 2.34
N TYR A 139 -5.27 14.49 2.36
CA TYR A 139 -6.24 13.70 3.11
C TYR A 139 -7.06 12.87 2.12
N ILE A 140 -7.08 11.55 2.32
CA ILE A 140 -7.73 10.63 1.39
C ILE A 140 -8.75 9.79 2.15
N PHE A 141 -9.99 9.81 1.71
CA PHE A 141 -11.03 8.89 2.14
C PHE A 141 -11.12 7.72 1.15
N GLU A 142 -11.00 6.49 1.64
CA GLU A 142 -10.94 5.28 0.81
C GLU A 142 -11.99 4.26 1.24
N PRO A 143 -13.19 4.25 0.66
CA PRO A 143 -14.09 3.10 0.73
C PRO A 143 -13.55 1.99 -0.17
N LYS A 144 -13.58 0.75 0.32
CA LYS A 144 -13.09 -0.41 -0.43
C LYS A 144 -13.99 -1.61 -0.23
N ILE A 145 -14.34 -2.26 -1.33
CA ILE A 145 -14.98 -3.58 -1.34
C ILE A 145 -13.98 -4.58 -1.90
N SER A 146 -13.81 -5.70 -1.22
CA SER A 146 -12.92 -6.78 -1.66
C SER A 146 -13.71 -8.07 -1.78
N TYR A 147 -13.57 -8.77 -2.91
CA TYR A 147 -14.15 -10.08 -3.15
C TYR A 147 -13.07 -11.15 -3.16
N ARG A 148 -13.33 -12.28 -2.51
CA ARG A 148 -12.45 -13.46 -2.50
C ARG A 148 -13.10 -14.57 -3.31
N PHE A 149 -12.42 -15.01 -4.36
CA PHE A 149 -12.84 -16.15 -5.18
C PHE A 149 -12.70 -17.48 -4.45
#